data_c43a6abba52694724464a89675909c4d
#
_entry.id   c43a6abba52694724464a89675909c4d
#
_cell.length_a   1.000
_cell.length_b   1.000
_cell.length_c   1.000
_cell.angle_alpha   90.00
_cell.angle_beta   90.00
_cell.angle_gamma   90.00
#
_symmetry.space_group_name_H-M   'P 1'
#
loop_
_entity.id
_entity.type
_entity.pdbx_description
1 polymer ?
#
loop_
_entity_poly.entity_id
_entity_poly.type
_entity_poly.pdbx_seq_one_letter_code
_entity_poly.pdbx_strand_id
1 'polypeptide(L)'
;MTKPSVDPSVASRLNRRRFLKSSTVAAGTFLLGAPAFLRGKGLNEKLNIAIIGAGGRGAANTQSVSSENIVVLCDVSENNLNQAAEKYPKARKYVDFRKLYDKAKDIDAVVVSTAEHTHAFATLPAIQLGKHVYCEKPLTHGIREARFIAEAAKKAKVTTQMGTQMHARDNFRRVVELIRTGSIGPVREAHVWVSRAWGWQTPEEARINKDIVSVLERPRQAMPVPAGLHWDLFLGPAPERPFHDVYWPGPKWYRWWDFGSGTMSDLGSHWNDLPFWALNLRHPLTIESKGPPPHPEIAPASMSAAYEYGARGDLPPVNVTWYQGTVKPPHYVEKKIPQWDNGVLFVGDKGMLLADYGKHVLLPEANFRDFKGPDPFIPRVRGHHEEWIEACKTGKPTGSNFDYAGALTEANHLGNLAYRLGKKLEWDPVNLRARNCPEADRLIGKRYREGWSL
;
A
#
# COMPACT_ATOMS: atom_id res chain seq x y z
N MET A 1 33.63 6.93 62.85
CA MET A 1 32.86 7.82 61.93
C MET A 1 32.01 6.94 61.01
N THR A 2 30.76 6.94 61.30
CA THR A 2 29.72 6.05 60.82
C THR A 2 29.25 6.41 59.41
N LYS A 3 29.17 5.41 58.51
CA LYS A 3 28.49 5.52 57.21
C LYS A 3 26.97 5.51 57.45
N PRO A 4 26.17 6.28 56.71
CA PRO A 4 24.73 6.09 56.70
C PRO A 4 24.33 5.02 55.72
N SER A 5 23.48 4.10 56.20
CA SER A 5 22.78 3.07 55.42
C SER A 5 21.66 3.68 54.60
N VAL A 6 21.56 3.29 53.34
CA VAL A 6 20.41 3.63 52.46
C VAL A 6 19.43 2.48 52.52
N ASP A 7 18.19 2.77 52.90
CA ASP A 7 17.04 1.88 52.98
C ASP A 7 16.51 1.53 51.56
N PRO A 8 16.34 0.24 51.19
CA PRO A 8 15.82 -0.19 49.88
C PRO A 8 14.33 -0.57 49.97
N SER A 9 13.46 0.38 50.25
CA SER A 9 12.02 0.11 50.26
C SER A 9 11.16 1.18 49.64
N VAL A 10 11.38 1.50 48.35
CA VAL A 10 10.34 2.15 47.50
C VAL A 10 10.37 1.52 46.09
N ALA A 11 10.04 0.24 46.02
CA ALA A 11 9.57 -0.36 44.77
C ALA A 11 8.03 -0.26 44.76
N SER A 12 7.51 0.69 43.99
CA SER A 12 6.06 0.87 43.82
C SER A 12 5.46 -0.41 43.24
N ARG A 13 4.78 -1.17 44.07
CA ARG A 13 3.92 -2.29 43.65
C ARG A 13 2.81 -1.78 42.80
N LEU A 14 2.89 -1.91 41.47
CA LEU A 14 1.79 -1.82 40.56
C LEU A 14 0.73 -2.84 40.95
N ASN A 15 -0.37 -2.37 41.50
CA ASN A 15 -1.42 -3.17 42.13
C ASN A 15 -2.21 -3.91 41.04
N ARG A 16 -2.05 -5.24 40.91
CA ARG A 16 -2.75 -6.14 39.99
C ARG A 16 -4.28 -5.93 39.96
N ARG A 17 -4.86 -5.47 41.06
CA ARG A 17 -6.31 -5.15 41.14
C ARG A 17 -6.72 -3.92 40.35
N ARG A 18 -5.82 -2.93 40.14
CA ARG A 18 -6.10 -1.74 39.30
C ARG A 18 -6.02 -2.08 37.81
N PHE A 19 -5.10 -2.95 37.44
CA PHE A 19 -4.98 -3.45 36.05
C PHE A 19 -6.21 -4.29 35.65
N LEU A 20 -6.71 -5.15 36.54
CA LEU A 20 -7.89 -5.98 36.28
C LEU A 20 -9.20 -5.18 36.27
N LYS A 21 -9.32 -4.08 37.03
CA LYS A 21 -10.50 -3.20 36.96
C LYS A 21 -10.56 -2.34 35.67
N SER A 22 -9.41 -1.96 35.09
CA SER A 22 -9.36 -1.26 33.81
C SER A 22 -9.62 -2.22 32.63
N SER A 23 -9.28 -3.49 32.75
CA SER A 23 -9.50 -4.52 31.74
C SER A 23 -10.96 -4.99 31.66
N THR A 24 -11.72 -4.92 32.77
CA THR A 24 -13.13 -5.33 32.81
C THR A 24 -14.08 -4.27 32.23
N VAL A 25 -13.73 -2.99 32.24
CA VAL A 25 -14.53 -1.95 31.59
C VAL A 25 -14.31 -1.96 30.07
N ALA A 26 -13.10 -2.32 29.58
CA ALA A 26 -12.84 -2.49 28.16
C ALA A 26 -13.45 -3.78 27.57
N ALA A 27 -13.62 -4.83 28.37
CA ALA A 27 -14.23 -6.09 27.91
C ALA A 27 -15.77 -6.04 27.83
N GLY A 28 -16.40 -5.14 28.58
CA GLY A 28 -17.87 -5.02 28.61
C GLY A 28 -18.49 -4.32 27.41
N THR A 29 -17.73 -3.53 26.66
CA THR A 29 -18.21 -2.81 25.46
C THR A 29 -17.99 -3.61 24.16
N PHE A 30 -17.27 -4.72 24.21
CA PHE A 30 -16.99 -5.56 23.02
C PHE A 30 -18.06 -6.62 22.72
N LEU A 31 -19.09 -6.77 23.56
CA LEU A 31 -20.09 -7.85 23.42
C LEU A 31 -21.40 -7.42 22.75
N LEU A 32 -21.54 -6.18 22.29
CA LEU A 32 -22.77 -5.72 21.60
C LEU A 32 -22.60 -5.49 20.09
N GLY A 33 -21.44 -5.77 19.53
CA GLY A 33 -21.21 -5.81 18.10
C GLY A 33 -21.15 -7.26 17.61
N ALA A 34 -22.25 -7.98 17.52
CA ALA A 34 -22.32 -9.14 16.66
C ALA A 34 -21.92 -8.66 15.26
N PRO A 35 -20.89 -9.26 14.61
CA PRO A 35 -20.46 -8.80 13.31
C PRO A 35 -21.65 -8.86 12.37
N ALA A 36 -21.83 -7.82 11.54
CA ALA A 36 -22.87 -7.71 10.51
C ALA A 36 -22.80 -8.84 9.45
N PHE A 37 -21.99 -9.84 9.66
CA PHE A 37 -21.71 -11.00 8.83
C PHE A 37 -22.86 -11.98 8.62
N LEU A 38 -23.94 -11.88 9.39
CA LEU A 38 -25.07 -12.82 9.27
C LEU A 38 -26.23 -12.28 8.43
N ARG A 39 -26.08 -11.09 7.86
CA ARG A 39 -26.99 -10.62 6.82
C ARG A 39 -26.21 -10.44 5.52
N GLY A 40 -25.88 -11.54 4.86
CA GLY A 40 -25.48 -11.47 3.44
C GLY A 40 -26.58 -10.71 2.70
N LYS A 41 -26.28 -9.48 2.25
CA LYS A 41 -27.20 -8.79 1.35
C LYS A 41 -27.33 -9.67 0.11
N GLY A 42 -28.56 -9.91 -0.33
CA GLY A 42 -28.77 -10.62 -1.59
C GLY A 42 -27.97 -9.91 -2.70
N LEU A 43 -27.50 -10.65 -3.71
CA LEU A 43 -26.72 -10.10 -4.83
C LEU A 43 -27.39 -8.87 -5.47
N ASN A 44 -28.72 -8.79 -5.40
CA ASN A 44 -29.52 -7.69 -5.93
C ASN A 44 -29.65 -6.48 -4.97
N GLU A 45 -29.29 -6.64 -3.70
CA GLU A 45 -29.33 -5.53 -2.74
C GLU A 45 -28.10 -4.66 -2.90
N LYS A 46 -28.31 -3.35 -3.01
CA LYS A 46 -27.22 -2.38 -3.12
C LYS A 46 -26.54 -2.14 -1.78
N LEU A 47 -25.21 -2.06 -1.81
CA LEU A 47 -24.41 -1.63 -0.67
C LEU A 47 -24.52 -0.11 -0.49
N ASN A 48 -24.59 0.36 0.73
CA ASN A 48 -24.42 1.77 1.06
C ASN A 48 -22.93 2.08 1.26
N ILE A 49 -22.33 2.79 0.31
CA ILE A 49 -20.90 3.05 0.27
C ILE A 49 -20.58 4.49 0.69
N ALA A 50 -19.60 4.63 1.59
CA ALA A 50 -18.95 5.90 1.89
C ALA A 50 -17.64 6.04 1.09
N ILE A 51 -17.43 7.23 0.54
CA ILE A 51 -16.21 7.58 -0.20
C ILE A 51 -15.37 8.53 0.66
N ILE A 52 -14.10 8.20 0.90
CA ILE A 52 -13.13 9.04 1.60
C ILE A 52 -11.99 9.37 0.62
N GLY A 53 -11.86 10.64 0.24
CA GLY A 53 -11.08 11.10 -0.90
C GLY A 53 -11.92 11.03 -2.17
N ALA A 54 -12.67 12.10 -2.50
CA ALA A 54 -13.65 12.13 -3.58
C ALA A 54 -13.07 12.70 -4.90
N GLY A 55 -11.88 13.31 -4.86
CA GLY A 55 -11.21 13.91 -6.02
C GLY A 55 -10.24 12.96 -6.72
N GLY A 56 -9.76 13.33 -7.91
CA GLY A 56 -8.71 12.61 -8.63
C GLY A 56 -8.98 11.10 -8.77
N ARG A 57 -8.10 10.26 -8.20
CA ARG A 57 -8.29 8.80 -8.22
C ARG A 57 -9.57 8.37 -7.51
N GLY A 58 -9.94 9.07 -6.43
CA GLY A 58 -11.18 8.79 -5.72
C GLY A 58 -12.43 9.01 -6.57
N ALA A 59 -12.44 10.00 -7.45
CA ALA A 59 -13.54 10.20 -8.39
C ALA A 59 -13.68 9.01 -9.36
N ALA A 60 -12.57 8.46 -9.86
CA ALA A 60 -12.58 7.27 -10.71
C ALA A 60 -13.06 6.02 -9.92
N ASN A 61 -12.62 5.84 -8.69
CA ASN A 61 -13.08 4.74 -7.84
C ASN A 61 -14.57 4.87 -7.51
N THR A 62 -15.05 6.09 -7.21
CA THR A 62 -16.47 6.35 -6.99
C THR A 62 -17.32 5.97 -8.21
N GLN A 63 -16.85 6.33 -9.40
CA GLN A 63 -17.51 5.93 -10.65
C GLN A 63 -17.54 4.40 -10.82
N SER A 64 -16.45 3.70 -10.49
CA SER A 64 -16.35 2.24 -10.59
C SER A 64 -17.27 1.49 -9.63
N VAL A 65 -17.66 2.10 -8.50
CA VAL A 65 -18.61 1.51 -7.54
C VAL A 65 -20.01 2.12 -7.62
N SER A 66 -20.31 2.93 -8.62
CA SER A 66 -21.58 3.67 -8.75
C SER A 66 -22.81 2.79 -9.07
N SER A 67 -22.61 1.50 -9.32
CA SER A 67 -23.69 0.52 -9.35
C SER A 67 -24.36 0.35 -7.97
N GLU A 68 -23.65 0.69 -6.91
CA GLU A 68 -24.12 0.67 -5.54
C GLU A 68 -24.65 2.05 -5.09
N ASN A 69 -25.11 2.19 -3.84
CA ASN A 69 -25.57 3.46 -3.31
C ASN A 69 -24.41 4.27 -2.73
N ILE A 70 -24.07 5.41 -3.34
CA ILE A 70 -23.12 6.36 -2.75
C ILE A 70 -23.87 7.23 -1.76
N VAL A 71 -23.70 6.96 -0.45
CA VAL A 71 -24.49 7.62 0.61
C VAL A 71 -23.70 8.67 1.40
N VAL A 72 -22.38 8.66 1.31
CA VAL A 72 -21.49 9.61 1.98
C VAL A 72 -20.32 9.94 1.07
N LEU A 73 -19.96 11.23 1.03
CA LEU A 73 -18.76 11.77 0.40
C LEU A 73 -17.92 12.50 1.46
N CYS A 74 -16.62 12.26 1.48
CA CYS A 74 -15.69 12.93 2.37
C CYS A 74 -14.43 13.33 1.59
N ASP A 75 -14.03 14.62 1.66
CA ASP A 75 -12.79 15.12 1.09
C ASP A 75 -12.35 16.37 1.85
N VAL A 76 -11.04 16.53 2.05
CA VAL A 76 -10.46 17.73 2.68
C VAL A 76 -10.49 18.95 1.77
N SER A 77 -10.77 18.77 0.47
CA SER A 77 -11.01 19.83 -0.50
C SER A 77 -12.52 19.97 -0.75
N GLU A 78 -13.08 21.11 -0.37
CA GLU A 78 -14.51 21.42 -0.62
C GLU A 78 -14.82 21.44 -2.11
N ASN A 79 -13.86 21.83 -2.96
CA ASN A 79 -14.03 21.79 -4.40
C ASN A 79 -14.24 20.35 -4.91
N ASN A 80 -13.38 19.41 -4.53
CA ASN A 80 -13.56 18.00 -4.87
C ASN A 80 -14.88 17.45 -4.34
N LEU A 81 -15.21 17.80 -3.10
CA LEU A 81 -16.44 17.36 -2.43
C LEU A 81 -17.69 17.87 -3.15
N ASN A 82 -17.70 19.13 -3.58
CA ASN A 82 -18.82 19.73 -4.31
C ASN A 82 -18.97 19.12 -5.70
N GLN A 83 -17.87 18.95 -6.46
CA GLN A 83 -17.90 18.28 -7.77
C GLN A 83 -18.43 16.84 -7.68
N ALA A 84 -18.06 16.10 -6.64
CA ALA A 84 -18.61 14.77 -6.41
C ALA A 84 -20.10 14.81 -6.03
N ALA A 85 -20.51 15.77 -5.21
CA ALA A 85 -21.90 15.95 -4.77
C ALA A 85 -22.85 16.33 -5.92
N GLU A 86 -22.38 17.01 -6.96
CA GLU A 86 -23.18 17.25 -8.18
C GLU A 86 -23.63 15.93 -8.84
N LYS A 87 -22.76 14.92 -8.83
CA LYS A 87 -23.06 13.57 -9.37
C LYS A 87 -23.88 12.71 -8.41
N TYR A 88 -23.70 12.92 -7.11
CA TYR A 88 -24.34 12.13 -6.05
C TYR A 88 -25.07 13.06 -5.05
N PRO A 89 -26.13 13.78 -5.48
CA PRO A 89 -26.75 14.86 -4.70
C PRO A 89 -27.43 14.40 -3.41
N LYS A 90 -27.71 13.10 -3.27
CA LYS A 90 -28.30 12.52 -2.05
C LYS A 90 -27.23 12.13 -1.02
N ALA A 91 -25.95 12.15 -1.37
CA ALA A 91 -24.86 11.79 -0.46
C ALA A 91 -24.60 12.89 0.58
N ARG A 92 -24.43 12.50 1.84
CA ARG A 92 -24.04 13.41 2.92
C ARG A 92 -22.58 13.81 2.75
N LYS A 93 -22.25 15.08 3.01
CA LYS A 93 -20.91 15.63 2.85
C LYS A 93 -20.17 15.76 4.19
N TYR A 94 -18.90 15.39 4.22
CA TYR A 94 -17.99 15.58 5.35
C TYR A 94 -16.62 16.05 4.85
N VAL A 95 -15.95 16.90 5.61
CA VAL A 95 -14.55 17.28 5.35
C VAL A 95 -13.57 16.45 6.19
N ASP A 96 -14.04 15.85 7.28
CA ASP A 96 -13.29 15.05 8.23
C ASP A 96 -13.90 13.64 8.34
N PHE A 97 -13.15 12.61 7.97
CA PHE A 97 -13.61 11.23 8.01
C PHE A 97 -13.89 10.73 9.44
N ARG A 98 -13.27 11.31 10.47
CA ARG A 98 -13.54 10.95 11.85
C ARG A 98 -14.98 11.28 12.20
N LYS A 99 -15.48 12.45 11.81
CA LYS A 99 -16.87 12.86 11.97
C LYS A 99 -17.85 12.03 11.14
N LEU A 100 -17.40 11.51 10.01
CA LEU A 100 -18.18 10.57 9.18
C LEU A 100 -18.47 9.30 9.99
N TYR A 101 -17.46 8.69 10.57
CA TYR A 101 -17.63 7.44 11.34
C TYR A 101 -18.49 7.60 12.59
N ASP A 102 -18.48 8.76 13.20
CA ASP A 102 -19.36 9.06 14.35
C ASP A 102 -20.84 9.10 13.97
N LYS A 103 -21.16 9.64 12.80
CA LYS A 103 -22.53 10.01 12.41
C LYS A 103 -23.16 9.05 11.40
N ALA A 104 -22.42 8.51 10.46
CA ALA A 104 -22.94 7.68 9.37
C ALA A 104 -22.98 6.20 9.78
N LYS A 105 -24.02 5.76 10.47
CA LYS A 105 -24.16 4.37 10.94
C LYS A 105 -24.74 3.42 9.88
N ASP A 106 -25.33 3.92 8.84
CA ASP A 106 -26.04 3.22 7.76
C ASP A 106 -25.16 2.78 6.59
N ILE A 107 -23.82 2.96 6.68
CA ILE A 107 -22.87 2.50 5.67
C ILE A 107 -22.57 1.00 5.83
N ASP A 108 -22.38 0.31 4.70
CA ASP A 108 -21.98 -1.10 4.64
C ASP A 108 -20.49 -1.23 4.30
N ALA A 109 -19.98 -0.33 3.48
CA ALA A 109 -18.64 -0.40 2.94
C ALA A 109 -18.02 1.00 2.75
N VAL A 110 -16.71 1.05 2.71
CA VAL A 110 -15.93 2.30 2.58
C VAL A 110 -14.90 2.15 1.45
N VAL A 111 -14.80 3.18 0.61
CA VAL A 111 -13.73 3.34 -0.38
C VAL A 111 -12.80 4.45 0.10
N VAL A 112 -11.53 4.12 0.37
CA VAL A 112 -10.49 5.05 0.82
C VAL A 112 -9.56 5.36 -0.35
N SER A 113 -9.47 6.63 -0.74
CA SER A 113 -8.68 7.11 -1.88
C SER A 113 -7.97 8.44 -1.56
N THR A 114 -7.50 8.56 -0.35
CA THR A 114 -6.77 9.74 0.16
C THR A 114 -5.27 9.70 -0.23
N ALA A 115 -4.45 10.60 0.30
CA ALA A 115 -3.00 10.45 0.25
C ALA A 115 -2.54 9.33 1.21
N GLU A 116 -1.46 8.63 0.87
CA GLU A 116 -1.00 7.39 1.51
C GLU A 116 -0.90 7.47 3.04
N HIS A 117 -0.41 8.61 3.56
CA HIS A 117 -0.16 8.81 4.99
C HIS A 117 -1.43 8.77 5.85
N THR A 118 -2.61 8.91 5.23
CA THR A 118 -3.90 8.85 5.94
C THR A 118 -4.65 7.54 5.73
N HIS A 119 -4.17 6.64 4.85
CA HIS A 119 -4.85 5.38 4.53
C HIS A 119 -5.17 4.53 5.76
N ALA A 120 -4.17 4.29 6.62
CA ALA A 120 -4.37 3.49 7.83
C ALA A 120 -5.42 4.09 8.76
N PHE A 121 -5.40 5.42 8.93
CA PHE A 121 -6.30 6.17 9.82
C PHE A 121 -7.74 6.24 9.30
N ALA A 122 -7.91 6.27 7.98
CA ALA A 122 -9.23 6.21 7.36
C ALA A 122 -9.79 4.78 7.30
N THR A 123 -8.93 3.78 7.21
CA THR A 123 -9.29 2.37 7.04
C THR A 123 -9.62 1.67 8.38
N LEU A 124 -8.80 1.91 9.42
CA LEU A 124 -8.95 1.23 10.70
C LEU A 124 -10.34 1.40 11.35
N PRO A 125 -10.91 2.62 11.43
CA PRO A 125 -12.24 2.79 12.03
C PRO A 125 -13.34 2.04 11.28
N ALA A 126 -13.24 1.95 9.93
CA ALA A 126 -14.17 1.15 9.14
C ALA A 126 -14.11 -0.33 9.52
N ILE A 127 -12.89 -0.89 9.62
CA ILE A 127 -12.66 -2.27 10.04
C ILE A 127 -13.21 -2.53 11.44
N GLN A 128 -12.94 -1.63 12.39
CA GLN A 128 -13.41 -1.73 13.78
C GLN A 128 -14.94 -1.68 13.89
N LEU A 129 -15.59 -0.96 12.98
CA LEU A 129 -17.05 -0.89 12.87
C LEU A 129 -17.65 -2.04 12.04
N GLY A 130 -16.85 -3.03 11.65
CA GLY A 130 -17.29 -4.18 10.86
C GLY A 130 -17.68 -3.85 9.42
N LYS A 131 -17.17 -2.73 8.85
CA LYS A 131 -17.45 -2.31 7.47
C LYS A 131 -16.46 -2.92 6.50
N HIS A 132 -16.92 -3.28 5.30
CA HIS A 132 -16.05 -3.70 4.20
C HIS A 132 -15.22 -2.53 3.70
N VAL A 133 -13.99 -2.79 3.23
CA VAL A 133 -13.07 -1.71 2.83
C VAL A 133 -12.40 -2.00 1.49
N TYR A 134 -12.49 -1.02 0.60
CA TYR A 134 -11.59 -0.85 -0.53
C TYR A 134 -10.62 0.29 -0.20
N CYS A 135 -9.33 0.04 -0.20
CA CYS A 135 -8.31 1.08 0.06
C CYS A 135 -7.35 1.18 -1.12
N GLU A 136 -7.12 2.40 -1.61
CA GLU A 136 -6.11 2.62 -2.65
C GLU A 136 -4.72 2.17 -2.21
N LYS A 137 -3.88 1.91 -3.21
CA LYS A 137 -2.49 1.52 -3.03
C LYS A 137 -1.61 2.74 -2.72
N PRO A 138 -0.50 2.54 -1.97
CA PRO A 138 -0.21 1.37 -1.15
C PRO A 138 -1.22 1.26 -0.01
N LEU A 139 -1.40 0.06 0.55
CA LEU A 139 -2.39 -0.15 1.62
C LEU A 139 -2.22 0.85 2.77
N THR A 140 -0.97 1.14 3.12
CA THR A 140 -0.59 2.11 4.16
C THR A 140 0.73 2.80 3.82
N HIS A 141 1.08 3.80 4.59
CA HIS A 141 2.30 4.59 4.43
C HIS A 141 3.50 4.06 5.25
N GLY A 142 3.31 3.04 6.08
CA GLY A 142 4.35 2.50 6.96
C GLY A 142 4.28 0.98 7.11
N ILE A 143 5.43 0.39 7.44
CA ILE A 143 5.59 -1.07 7.60
C ILE A 143 4.68 -1.58 8.72
N ARG A 144 4.74 -0.96 9.91
CA ARG A 144 3.90 -1.36 11.05
C ARG A 144 2.42 -1.17 10.78
N GLU A 145 2.06 -0.09 10.09
CA GLU A 145 0.69 0.18 9.66
C GLU A 145 0.16 -0.94 8.76
N ALA A 146 0.95 -1.39 7.77
CA ALA A 146 0.55 -2.45 6.83
C ALA A 146 0.21 -3.75 7.55
N ARG A 147 1.06 -4.17 8.49
CA ARG A 147 0.84 -5.35 9.31
C ARG A 147 -0.39 -5.18 10.19
N PHE A 148 -0.50 -4.05 10.88
CA PHE A 148 -1.58 -3.77 11.82
C PHE A 148 -2.96 -3.76 11.13
N ILE A 149 -3.08 -3.11 9.97
CA ILE A 149 -4.33 -3.07 9.19
C ILE A 149 -4.71 -4.45 8.65
N ALA A 150 -3.74 -5.23 8.16
CA ALA A 150 -3.98 -6.60 7.69
C ALA A 150 -4.50 -7.50 8.83
N GLU A 151 -3.87 -7.45 10.00
CA GLU A 151 -4.27 -8.22 11.18
C GLU A 151 -5.64 -7.78 11.71
N ALA A 152 -5.90 -6.48 11.75
CA ALA A 152 -7.21 -5.93 12.15
C ALA A 152 -8.33 -6.41 11.22
N ALA A 153 -8.11 -6.37 9.90
CA ALA A 153 -9.08 -6.84 8.92
C ALA A 153 -9.35 -8.35 9.05
N LYS A 154 -8.29 -9.14 9.23
CA LYS A 154 -8.39 -10.59 9.45
C LYS A 154 -9.20 -10.92 10.72
N LYS A 155 -8.92 -10.20 11.82
CA LYS A 155 -9.64 -10.36 13.09
C LYS A 155 -11.12 -9.97 12.97
N ALA A 156 -11.41 -8.87 12.28
CA ALA A 156 -12.77 -8.38 12.07
C ALA A 156 -13.54 -9.18 11.02
N LYS A 157 -12.87 -10.03 10.23
CA LYS A 157 -13.45 -10.83 9.14
C LYS A 157 -14.22 -9.99 8.12
N VAL A 158 -13.80 -8.75 7.87
CA VAL A 158 -14.41 -7.87 6.86
C VAL A 158 -13.84 -8.17 5.48
N THR A 159 -14.63 -7.98 4.44
CA THR A 159 -14.17 -8.07 3.06
C THR A 159 -13.31 -6.86 2.72
N THR A 160 -12.11 -7.09 2.22
CA THR A 160 -11.16 -6.04 1.91
C THR A 160 -10.56 -6.21 0.51
N GLN A 161 -10.17 -5.10 -0.13
CA GLN A 161 -9.47 -5.07 -1.40
C GLN A 161 -8.55 -3.86 -1.46
N MET A 162 -7.28 -4.04 -1.83
CA MET A 162 -6.38 -2.93 -2.14
C MET A 162 -6.50 -2.54 -3.60
N GLY A 163 -6.32 -1.27 -3.91
CA GLY A 163 -6.42 -0.68 -5.25
C GLY A 163 -5.32 -1.08 -6.25
N THR A 164 -4.91 -2.34 -6.27
CA THR A 164 -3.99 -2.93 -7.27
C THR A 164 -4.77 -3.44 -8.48
N GLN A 165 -5.35 -2.54 -9.27
CA GLN A 165 -6.30 -2.91 -10.32
C GLN A 165 -5.73 -3.87 -11.37
N MET A 166 -4.41 -3.90 -11.56
CA MET A 166 -3.75 -4.81 -12.50
C MET A 166 -3.89 -6.28 -12.08
N HIS A 167 -4.07 -6.57 -10.79
CA HIS A 167 -4.33 -7.91 -10.27
C HIS A 167 -5.56 -8.59 -10.92
N ALA A 168 -6.56 -7.82 -11.30
CA ALA A 168 -7.76 -8.31 -11.98
C ALA A 168 -7.59 -8.49 -13.51
N ARG A 169 -6.47 -8.04 -14.11
CA ARG A 169 -6.24 -8.10 -15.55
C ARG A 169 -5.93 -9.52 -16.03
N ASP A 170 -6.46 -9.85 -17.21
CA ASP A 170 -6.28 -11.18 -17.81
C ASP A 170 -4.81 -11.52 -18.08
N ASN A 171 -4.00 -10.53 -18.52
CA ASN A 171 -2.58 -10.77 -18.75
C ASN A 171 -1.83 -11.15 -17.47
N PHE A 172 -2.10 -10.48 -16.34
CA PHE A 172 -1.46 -10.84 -15.06
C PHE A 172 -1.87 -12.25 -14.62
N ARG A 173 -3.15 -12.58 -14.71
CA ARG A 173 -3.65 -13.94 -14.40
C ARG A 173 -2.98 -14.97 -15.28
N ARG A 174 -2.84 -14.70 -16.58
CA ARG A 174 -2.17 -15.59 -17.51
C ARG A 174 -0.69 -15.80 -17.18
N VAL A 175 0.03 -14.73 -16.86
CA VAL A 175 1.44 -14.82 -16.44
C VAL A 175 1.59 -15.64 -15.16
N VAL A 176 0.72 -15.46 -14.18
CA VAL A 176 0.71 -16.25 -12.94
C VAL A 176 0.46 -17.73 -13.25
N GLU A 177 -0.46 -18.05 -14.15
CA GLU A 177 -0.73 -19.43 -14.60
C GLU A 177 0.51 -20.06 -15.24
N LEU A 178 1.17 -19.34 -16.15
CA LEU A 178 2.40 -19.80 -16.82
C LEU A 178 3.55 -20.07 -15.83
N ILE A 179 3.77 -19.15 -14.89
CA ILE A 179 4.84 -19.30 -13.89
C ILE A 179 4.54 -20.47 -12.94
N ARG A 180 3.32 -20.56 -12.42
CA ARG A 180 2.94 -21.62 -11.46
C ARG A 180 2.93 -23.02 -12.04
N THR A 181 2.72 -23.17 -13.34
CA THR A 181 2.80 -24.47 -14.03
C THR A 181 4.21 -24.81 -14.50
N GLY A 182 5.20 -23.96 -14.19
CA GLY A 182 6.61 -24.22 -14.54
C GLY A 182 6.93 -24.09 -16.01
N SER A 183 6.20 -23.26 -16.77
CA SER A 183 6.40 -23.04 -18.20
C SER A 183 7.85 -22.64 -18.57
N ILE A 184 8.53 -21.95 -17.68
CA ILE A 184 9.95 -21.57 -17.83
C ILE A 184 10.88 -22.29 -16.83
N GLY A 185 10.38 -23.35 -16.18
CA GLY A 185 11.08 -24.03 -15.08
C GLY A 185 11.05 -23.25 -13.77
N PRO A 186 11.71 -23.74 -12.73
CA PRO A 186 11.86 -23.03 -11.46
C PRO A 186 12.43 -21.63 -11.64
N VAL A 187 11.75 -20.61 -11.13
CA VAL A 187 12.19 -19.20 -11.20
C VAL A 187 13.15 -18.90 -10.06
N ARG A 188 14.33 -18.38 -10.40
CA ARG A 188 15.38 -18.02 -9.45
C ARG A 188 15.61 -16.54 -9.31
N GLU A 189 15.24 -15.76 -10.34
CA GLU A 189 15.36 -14.32 -10.34
C GLU A 189 14.11 -13.70 -10.96
N ALA A 190 13.72 -12.53 -10.42
CA ALA A 190 12.72 -11.68 -11.05
C ALA A 190 13.20 -10.22 -11.00
N HIS A 191 13.02 -9.51 -12.10
CA HIS A 191 13.39 -8.11 -12.23
C HIS A 191 12.17 -7.29 -12.59
N VAL A 192 11.92 -6.23 -11.81
CA VAL A 192 10.78 -5.34 -11.99
C VAL A 192 11.30 -3.95 -12.23
N TRP A 193 10.92 -3.29 -13.33
CA TRP A 193 11.36 -1.92 -13.60
C TRP A 193 10.26 -1.01 -14.08
N VAL A 194 10.39 0.25 -13.70
CA VAL A 194 9.54 1.35 -14.17
C VAL A 194 10.39 2.55 -14.54
N SER A 195 10.03 3.22 -15.62
CA SER A 195 10.76 4.39 -16.12
C SER A 195 10.43 5.70 -15.41
N ARG A 196 9.43 5.71 -14.51
CA ARG A 196 9.09 6.92 -13.75
C ARG A 196 10.25 7.33 -12.85
N ALA A 197 10.72 8.56 -13.01
CA ALA A 197 11.83 9.15 -12.27
C ALA A 197 11.37 10.40 -11.52
N TRP A 198 10.35 10.27 -10.66
CA TRP A 198 9.82 11.35 -9.83
C TRP A 198 10.39 11.31 -8.43
N GLY A 199 11.04 12.41 -8.01
CA GLY A 199 11.65 12.48 -6.70
C GLY A 199 12.81 13.46 -6.63
N TRP A 200 13.73 13.25 -5.71
CA TRP A 200 14.93 14.06 -5.57
C TRP A 200 15.88 13.86 -6.75
N GLN A 201 16.12 14.93 -7.48
CA GLN A 201 16.98 15.01 -8.67
C GLN A 201 17.24 16.49 -8.98
N THR A 202 18.22 16.76 -9.82
CA THR A 202 18.50 18.13 -10.27
C THR A 202 17.33 18.71 -11.08
N PRO A 203 17.19 20.05 -11.17
CA PRO A 203 16.17 20.68 -12.00
C PRO A 203 16.23 20.26 -13.49
N GLU A 204 17.44 20.05 -14.01
CA GLU A 204 17.64 19.58 -15.38
C GLU A 204 17.14 18.13 -15.57
N GLU A 205 17.51 17.23 -14.67
CA GLU A 205 17.01 15.85 -14.67
C GLU A 205 15.49 15.82 -14.52
N ALA A 206 14.92 16.64 -13.62
CA ALA A 206 13.46 16.73 -13.45
C ALA A 206 12.76 17.16 -14.76
N ARG A 207 13.34 18.10 -15.50
CA ARG A 207 12.81 18.52 -16.80
C ARG A 207 12.88 17.38 -17.83
N ILE A 208 14.01 16.67 -17.92
CA ILE A 208 14.17 15.53 -18.83
C ILE A 208 13.19 14.43 -18.47
N ASN A 209 13.06 14.11 -17.18
CA ASN A 209 12.20 13.06 -16.64
C ASN A 209 10.72 13.48 -16.55
N LYS A 210 10.38 14.71 -16.97
CA LYS A 210 9.02 15.27 -16.91
C LYS A 210 8.39 15.19 -15.53
N ASP A 211 9.22 15.42 -14.48
CA ASP A 211 8.71 15.50 -13.13
C ASP A 211 7.92 16.80 -12.95
N ILE A 212 6.75 16.72 -12.33
CA ILE A 212 5.85 17.84 -12.07
C ILE A 212 6.26 18.68 -10.85
N VAL A 213 7.25 18.23 -10.10
CA VAL A 213 7.84 18.93 -8.95
C VAL A 213 9.35 18.92 -9.09
N SER A 214 9.95 20.11 -9.19
CA SER A 214 11.39 20.27 -9.23
C SER A 214 11.84 21.06 -8.01
N VAL A 215 12.18 20.34 -6.94
CA VAL A 215 12.72 20.93 -5.71
C VAL A 215 13.86 20.09 -5.17
N LEU A 216 14.89 20.75 -4.63
CA LEU A 216 16.04 20.08 -3.99
C LEU A 216 15.91 19.99 -2.48
N GLU A 217 15.09 20.89 -1.90
CA GLU A 217 14.87 21.00 -0.47
C GLU A 217 13.41 21.38 -0.17
N ARG A 218 13.03 21.27 1.08
CA ARG A 218 11.75 21.80 1.56
C ARG A 218 11.68 23.31 1.29
N PRO A 219 10.59 23.82 0.68
CA PRO A 219 10.38 25.26 0.56
C PRO A 219 10.38 25.95 1.92
N ARG A 220 11.12 27.04 2.03
CA ARG A 220 11.21 27.84 3.27
C ARG A 220 10.05 28.81 3.42
N GLN A 221 9.51 29.28 2.30
CA GLN A 221 8.39 30.23 2.30
C GLN A 221 7.06 29.48 2.27
N ALA A 222 6.14 29.94 3.12
CA ALA A 222 4.76 29.46 3.09
C ALA A 222 3.99 30.11 1.94
N MET A 223 3.04 29.36 1.39
CA MET A 223 2.02 29.90 0.48
C MET A 223 0.67 29.97 1.18
N PRO A 224 -0.24 30.86 0.75
CA PRO A 224 -1.61 30.86 1.23
C PRO A 224 -2.27 29.52 0.97
N VAL A 225 -2.99 28.97 1.95
CA VAL A 225 -3.81 27.78 1.74
C VAL A 225 -4.93 28.11 0.75
N PRO A 226 -5.12 27.32 -0.31
CA PRO A 226 -6.23 27.54 -1.26
C PRO A 226 -7.59 27.56 -0.55
N ALA A 227 -8.49 28.43 -0.96
CA ALA A 227 -9.84 28.50 -0.41
C ALA A 227 -10.54 27.13 -0.50
N GLY A 228 -11.19 26.72 0.59
CA GLY A 228 -11.88 25.42 0.67
C GLY A 228 -10.94 24.21 0.81
N LEU A 229 -9.64 24.40 1.01
CA LEU A 229 -8.73 23.31 1.37
C LEU A 229 -8.49 23.30 2.90
N HIS A 230 -8.88 22.23 3.55
CA HIS A 230 -8.64 22.00 4.99
C HIS A 230 -7.23 21.41 5.18
N TRP A 231 -6.20 22.27 5.15
CA TRP A 231 -4.79 21.87 5.17
C TRP A 231 -4.41 21.03 6.38
N ASP A 232 -4.92 21.38 7.57
CA ASP A 232 -4.70 20.61 8.80
C ASP A 232 -5.22 19.17 8.69
N LEU A 233 -6.38 18.98 8.08
CA LEU A 233 -6.95 17.65 7.82
C LEU A 233 -6.18 16.88 6.75
N PHE A 234 -5.61 17.58 5.74
CA PHE A 234 -4.70 16.95 4.77
C PHE A 234 -3.41 16.48 5.45
N LEU A 235 -2.79 17.31 6.30
CA LEU A 235 -1.62 16.90 7.07
C LEU A 235 -1.90 15.64 7.91
N GLY A 236 -3.08 15.56 8.50
CA GLY A 236 -3.47 14.37 9.26
C GLY A 236 -2.42 13.95 10.27
N PRO A 237 -1.90 12.70 10.20
CA PRO A 237 -0.87 12.18 11.11
C PRO A 237 0.54 12.67 10.80
N ALA A 238 0.76 13.37 9.67
CA ALA A 238 2.08 13.88 9.28
C ALA A 238 2.49 15.07 10.17
N PRO A 239 3.79 15.33 10.30
CA PRO A 239 4.28 16.51 11.03
C PRO A 239 3.69 17.80 10.49
N GLU A 240 3.42 18.73 11.38
CA GLU A 240 2.91 20.06 11.02
C GLU A 240 3.90 20.79 10.12
N ARG A 241 3.38 21.43 9.07
CA ARG A 241 4.14 22.29 8.15
C ARG A 241 3.23 23.29 7.45
N PRO A 242 3.77 24.46 7.07
CA PRO A 242 3.07 25.43 6.25
C PRO A 242 2.68 24.82 4.88
N PHE A 243 1.59 25.33 4.31
CA PHE A 243 1.19 24.94 2.96
C PHE A 243 2.19 25.47 1.91
N HIS A 244 2.42 24.65 0.90
CA HIS A 244 3.09 25.02 -0.35
C HIS A 244 2.55 24.14 -1.49
N ASP A 245 2.52 24.66 -2.69
CA ASP A 245 1.94 23.99 -3.86
C ASP A 245 2.74 22.76 -4.34
N VAL A 246 3.96 22.55 -3.85
CA VAL A 246 4.76 21.32 -4.09
C VAL A 246 4.19 20.08 -3.38
N TYR A 247 3.27 20.28 -2.45
CA TYR A 247 2.60 19.17 -1.72
C TYR A 247 1.22 18.85 -2.28
N TRP A 248 0.54 19.83 -2.85
CA TRP A 248 -0.85 19.75 -3.29
C TRP A 248 -1.07 20.52 -4.61
N PRO A 249 -1.96 20.12 -5.50
CA PRO A 249 -2.77 18.89 -5.45
C PRO A 249 -1.98 17.63 -5.79
N GLY A 250 -2.59 16.45 -5.60
CA GLY A 250 -1.97 15.20 -6.03
C GLY A 250 -1.65 15.18 -7.53
N PRO A 251 -0.67 14.41 -7.97
CA PRO A 251 0.19 13.47 -7.25
C PRO A 251 1.52 14.07 -6.72
N LYS A 252 1.57 15.35 -6.40
CA LYS A 252 2.81 16.04 -5.97
C LYS A 252 3.34 15.50 -4.64
N TRP A 253 2.47 15.09 -3.75
CA TRP A 253 2.81 14.59 -2.41
C TRP A 253 3.60 13.27 -2.41
N TYR A 254 3.56 12.45 -3.44
CA TYR A 254 4.28 11.18 -3.50
C TYR A 254 5.77 11.28 -3.18
N ARG A 255 6.40 12.42 -3.52
CA ARG A 255 7.85 12.63 -3.38
C ARG A 255 8.31 12.82 -1.95
N TRP A 256 7.39 13.21 -1.06
CA TRP A 256 7.71 13.63 0.30
C TRP A 256 7.51 12.48 1.27
N TRP A 257 8.58 12.13 2.01
CA TRP A 257 8.54 11.02 2.97
C TRP A 257 7.43 11.14 4.03
N ASP A 258 6.91 12.31 4.30
CA ASP A 258 5.82 12.51 5.26
C ASP A 258 4.44 12.23 4.67
N PHE A 259 4.28 12.24 3.34
CA PHE A 259 2.98 12.09 2.68
C PHE A 259 2.89 10.88 1.77
N GLY A 260 4.03 10.48 1.21
CA GLY A 260 4.17 9.36 0.29
C GLY A 260 5.53 8.70 0.47
N SER A 261 5.81 7.69 -0.33
CA SER A 261 7.04 6.91 -0.26
C SER A 261 7.68 6.73 -1.64
N GLY A 262 7.52 7.74 -2.50
CA GLY A 262 8.13 7.82 -3.81
C GLY A 262 7.55 6.83 -4.82
N THR A 263 8.31 6.59 -5.88
CA THR A 263 7.91 5.70 -6.99
C THR A 263 7.68 4.26 -6.53
N MET A 264 8.44 3.78 -5.51
CA MET A 264 8.26 2.44 -4.95
C MET A 264 6.85 2.24 -4.37
N SER A 265 6.32 3.20 -3.62
CA SER A 265 4.97 3.06 -3.07
C SER A 265 3.89 3.31 -4.12
N ASP A 266 4.11 4.27 -5.02
CA ASP A 266 3.15 4.58 -6.08
C ASP A 266 3.01 3.44 -7.10
N LEU A 267 4.11 2.92 -7.64
CA LEU A 267 4.12 1.93 -8.71
C LEU A 267 4.49 0.51 -8.25
N GLY A 268 5.22 0.36 -7.13
CA GLY A 268 5.61 -0.95 -6.62
C GLY A 268 4.42 -1.85 -6.32
N SER A 269 3.34 -1.29 -5.77
CA SER A 269 2.11 -2.06 -5.52
C SER A 269 1.47 -2.63 -6.79
N HIS A 270 1.69 -2.00 -7.95
CA HIS A 270 1.18 -2.49 -9.22
C HIS A 270 2.11 -3.46 -9.93
N TRP A 271 3.43 -3.21 -9.87
CA TRP A 271 4.41 -3.96 -10.64
C TRP A 271 5.03 -5.12 -9.85
N ASN A 272 5.32 -4.93 -8.56
CA ASN A 272 5.76 -6.01 -7.69
C ASN A 272 4.61 -6.99 -7.36
N ASP A 273 3.35 -6.61 -7.57
CA ASP A 273 2.20 -7.49 -7.45
C ASP A 273 2.36 -8.77 -8.28
N LEU A 274 2.82 -8.64 -9.52
CA LEU A 274 2.94 -9.78 -10.43
C LEU A 274 3.93 -10.85 -9.92
N PRO A 275 5.20 -10.56 -9.61
CA PRO A 275 6.09 -11.55 -9.02
C PRO A 275 5.65 -11.99 -7.61
N PHE A 276 5.07 -11.09 -6.82
CA PHE A 276 4.58 -11.42 -5.49
C PHE A 276 3.50 -12.51 -5.54
N TRP A 277 2.57 -12.38 -6.48
CA TRP A 277 1.50 -13.35 -6.72
C TRP A 277 2.01 -14.63 -7.39
N ALA A 278 2.75 -14.49 -8.51
CA ALA A 278 3.21 -15.62 -9.30
C ALA A 278 4.13 -16.56 -8.51
N LEU A 279 5.02 -16.01 -7.69
CA LEU A 279 6.05 -16.73 -6.93
C LEU A 279 5.63 -17.02 -5.48
N ASN A 280 4.39 -16.72 -5.10
CA ASN A 280 3.86 -16.92 -3.74
C ASN A 280 4.77 -16.27 -2.66
N LEU A 281 5.13 -14.99 -2.86
CA LEU A 281 6.02 -14.26 -1.95
C LEU A 281 5.26 -13.75 -0.71
N ARG A 282 5.99 -13.59 0.40
CA ARG A 282 5.46 -12.96 1.62
C ARG A 282 6.50 -11.99 2.20
N HIS A 283 7.43 -12.49 2.98
CA HIS A 283 8.43 -11.68 3.66
C HIS A 283 9.83 -12.02 3.13
N PRO A 284 10.62 -11.02 2.71
CA PRO A 284 12.01 -11.26 2.34
C PRO A 284 12.85 -11.60 3.58
N LEU A 285 13.96 -12.31 3.37
CA LEU A 285 14.98 -12.58 4.37
C LEU A 285 15.91 -11.37 4.52
N THR A 286 16.35 -10.82 3.39
CA THR A 286 17.21 -9.66 3.35
C THR A 286 16.75 -8.67 2.29
N ILE A 287 17.08 -7.39 2.51
CA ILE A 287 16.79 -6.29 1.60
C ILE A 287 18.01 -5.39 1.50
N GLU A 288 18.45 -5.09 0.28
CA GLU A 288 19.50 -4.12 -0.01
C GLU A 288 19.06 -3.14 -1.09
N SER A 289 19.29 -1.85 -0.87
CA SER A 289 18.93 -0.82 -1.85
C SER A 289 20.14 0.00 -2.26
N LYS A 290 20.16 0.43 -3.53
CA LYS A 290 21.21 1.26 -4.13
C LYS A 290 20.57 2.45 -4.83
N GLY A 291 21.22 3.62 -4.72
CA GLY A 291 20.77 4.87 -5.33
C GLY A 291 21.66 6.04 -4.92
N PRO A 292 21.25 7.28 -5.22
CA PRO A 292 21.94 8.46 -4.73
C PRO A 292 21.89 8.52 -3.19
N PRO A 293 22.72 9.35 -2.55
CA PRO A 293 22.65 9.57 -1.10
C PRO A 293 21.22 9.91 -0.66
N PRO A 294 20.69 9.29 0.41
CA PRO A 294 19.32 9.52 0.84
C PRO A 294 19.06 10.96 1.25
N HIS A 295 18.06 11.60 0.67
CA HIS A 295 17.58 12.89 1.12
C HIS A 295 16.67 12.72 2.34
N PRO A 296 16.77 13.55 3.39
CA PRO A 296 16.01 13.38 4.63
C PRO A 296 14.49 13.49 4.45
N GLU A 297 14.02 14.25 3.46
CA GLU A 297 12.60 14.57 3.27
C GLU A 297 12.02 14.14 1.93
N ILE A 298 12.85 13.88 0.91
CA ILE A 298 12.39 13.61 -0.47
C ILE A 298 12.84 12.23 -0.90
N ALA A 299 11.93 11.45 -1.49
CA ALA A 299 12.21 10.15 -2.04
C ALA A 299 13.06 10.24 -3.32
N PRO A 300 13.92 9.25 -3.62
CA PRO A 300 14.79 9.29 -4.80
C PRO A 300 13.99 9.16 -6.10
N ALA A 301 14.41 9.86 -7.13
CA ALA A 301 13.88 9.65 -8.48
C ALA A 301 14.30 8.31 -9.06
N SER A 302 15.55 7.90 -8.80
CA SER A 302 16.12 6.64 -9.32
C SER A 302 16.76 5.84 -8.20
N MET A 303 16.42 4.55 -8.11
CA MET A 303 17.04 3.60 -7.18
C MET A 303 16.77 2.15 -7.62
N SER A 304 17.47 1.21 -7.00
CA SER A 304 17.13 -0.20 -7.04
C SER A 304 17.02 -0.77 -5.63
N ALA A 305 16.19 -1.83 -5.49
CA ALA A 305 16.06 -2.58 -4.23
C ALA A 305 16.04 -4.08 -4.54
N ALA A 306 16.97 -4.82 -3.96
CA ALA A 306 17.10 -6.26 -4.09
C ALA A 306 16.58 -6.95 -2.83
N TYR A 307 15.78 -7.99 -3.03
CA TYR A 307 15.12 -8.78 -2.00
C TYR A 307 15.50 -10.26 -2.18
N GLU A 308 15.98 -10.89 -1.13
CA GLU A 308 16.21 -12.33 -1.08
C GLU A 308 15.03 -13.00 -0.36
N TYR A 309 14.35 -13.91 -1.05
CA TYR A 309 13.29 -14.73 -0.46
C TYR A 309 13.75 -16.17 -0.29
N GLY A 310 13.46 -16.77 0.85
CA GLY A 310 13.72 -18.17 1.12
C GLY A 310 12.90 -19.14 0.26
N ALA A 311 13.10 -20.43 0.47
CA ALA A 311 12.25 -21.46 -0.12
C ALA A 311 10.79 -21.30 0.33
N ARG A 312 9.85 -21.63 -0.57
CA ARG A 312 8.40 -21.49 -0.37
C ARG A 312 7.71 -22.80 -0.73
N GLY A 313 7.65 -23.73 0.24
CA GLY A 313 7.28 -25.12 -0.03
C GLY A 313 8.27 -25.75 -1.01
N ASP A 314 7.79 -26.27 -2.13
CA ASP A 314 8.62 -26.88 -3.18
C ASP A 314 9.29 -25.85 -4.11
N LEU A 315 8.98 -24.56 -3.97
CA LEU A 315 9.59 -23.51 -4.77
C LEU A 315 10.96 -23.12 -4.21
N PRO A 316 12.01 -22.97 -5.07
CA PRO A 316 13.35 -22.64 -4.64
C PRO A 316 13.42 -21.21 -4.06
N PRO A 317 14.50 -20.85 -3.35
CA PRO A 317 14.81 -19.45 -3.04
C PRO A 317 14.83 -18.61 -4.32
N VAL A 318 14.42 -17.33 -4.20
CA VAL A 318 14.35 -16.40 -5.35
C VAL A 318 14.81 -15.01 -4.95
N ASN A 319 15.53 -14.37 -5.86
CA ASN A 319 15.93 -12.98 -5.79
C ASN A 319 14.98 -12.13 -6.62
N VAL A 320 14.40 -11.09 -6.01
CA VAL A 320 13.57 -10.12 -6.71
C VAL A 320 14.24 -8.76 -6.63
N THR A 321 14.41 -8.09 -7.77
CA THR A 321 15.00 -6.75 -7.79
C THR A 321 14.07 -5.76 -8.47
N TRP A 322 13.77 -4.70 -7.74
CA TRP A 322 13.08 -3.51 -8.22
C TRP A 322 14.05 -2.50 -8.77
N TYR A 323 13.67 -1.82 -9.86
CA TYR A 323 14.39 -0.71 -10.46
C TYR A 323 13.43 0.41 -10.81
N GLN A 324 13.80 1.66 -10.56
CA GLN A 324 12.99 2.82 -10.94
C GLN A 324 13.85 3.92 -11.56
N GLY A 325 13.17 4.76 -12.36
CA GLY A 325 13.80 5.88 -13.03
C GLY A 325 14.77 5.45 -14.12
N THR A 326 15.98 5.95 -14.06
CA THR A 326 17.02 5.68 -15.06
C THR A 326 17.71 4.33 -14.87
N VAL A 327 17.55 3.69 -13.71
CA VAL A 327 18.16 2.39 -13.42
C VAL A 327 17.35 1.28 -14.06
N LYS A 328 18.02 0.35 -14.74
CA LYS A 328 17.43 -0.78 -15.46
C LYS A 328 18.11 -2.09 -15.10
N PRO A 329 17.41 -3.25 -15.24
CA PRO A 329 18.00 -4.55 -15.00
C PRO A 329 19.13 -4.88 -16.00
N PRO A 330 20.12 -5.73 -15.62
CA PRO A 330 21.22 -6.12 -16.50
C PRO A 330 20.77 -6.63 -17.87
N HIS A 331 19.77 -7.51 -17.91
CA HIS A 331 19.20 -8.05 -19.15
C HIS A 331 18.69 -6.98 -20.11
N TYR A 332 18.14 -5.88 -19.58
CA TYR A 332 17.71 -4.74 -20.36
C TYR A 332 18.92 -3.95 -20.91
N VAL A 333 19.87 -3.63 -20.05
CA VAL A 333 21.09 -2.86 -20.42
C VAL A 333 21.90 -3.60 -21.50
N GLU A 334 22.03 -4.92 -21.38
CA GLU A 334 22.71 -5.79 -22.31
C GLU A 334 21.90 -6.12 -23.58
N LYS A 335 20.70 -5.56 -23.72
CA LYS A 335 19.78 -5.78 -24.86
C LYS A 335 19.43 -7.25 -25.11
N LYS A 336 19.42 -8.07 -24.06
CA LYS A 336 19.05 -9.50 -24.11
C LYS A 336 17.54 -9.73 -24.12
N ILE A 337 16.76 -8.70 -23.88
CA ILE A 337 15.29 -8.73 -23.84
C ILE A 337 14.70 -7.54 -24.62
N PRO A 338 13.43 -7.60 -25.05
CA PRO A 338 12.72 -6.46 -25.59
C PRO A 338 12.83 -5.21 -24.70
N GLN A 339 13.04 -4.06 -25.32
CA GLN A 339 13.33 -2.79 -24.63
C GLN A 339 12.03 -2.07 -24.24
N TRP A 340 11.24 -2.68 -23.35
CA TRP A 340 10.00 -2.07 -22.86
C TRP A 340 10.29 -1.06 -21.75
N ASP A 341 9.61 0.07 -21.76
CA ASP A 341 9.78 1.13 -20.73
C ASP A 341 9.59 0.65 -19.31
N ASN A 342 8.59 -0.22 -19.11
CA ASN A 342 8.30 -0.85 -17.85
C ASN A 342 8.08 -2.35 -18.06
N GLY A 343 8.40 -3.16 -17.07
CA GLY A 343 8.24 -4.60 -17.22
C GLY A 343 8.55 -5.41 -15.95
N VAL A 344 8.19 -6.67 -16.04
CA VAL A 344 8.55 -7.72 -15.09
C VAL A 344 9.19 -8.86 -15.88
N LEU A 345 10.42 -9.18 -15.59
CA LEU A 345 11.15 -10.31 -16.16
C LEU A 345 11.27 -11.42 -15.10
N PHE A 346 10.80 -12.59 -15.42
CA PHE A 346 11.07 -13.82 -14.66
C PHE A 346 12.17 -14.62 -15.36
N VAL A 347 13.18 -15.04 -14.60
CA VAL A 347 14.31 -15.85 -15.11
C VAL A 347 14.20 -17.24 -14.46
N GLY A 348 13.88 -18.23 -15.26
CA GLY A 348 13.76 -19.62 -14.87
C GLY A 348 14.82 -20.51 -15.49
N ASP A 349 14.89 -21.77 -15.02
CA ASP A 349 15.93 -22.74 -15.46
C ASP A 349 15.77 -23.17 -16.93
N LYS A 350 14.59 -22.96 -17.55
CA LYS A 350 14.28 -23.37 -18.94
C LYS A 350 14.04 -22.21 -19.90
N GLY A 351 14.06 -20.96 -19.40
CA GLY A 351 13.79 -19.78 -20.19
C GLY A 351 13.38 -18.59 -19.34
N MET A 352 12.93 -17.53 -20.00
CA MET A 352 12.48 -16.32 -19.34
C MET A 352 11.06 -15.96 -19.76
N LEU A 353 10.34 -15.23 -18.91
CA LEU A 353 9.07 -14.61 -19.25
C LEU A 353 9.13 -13.12 -18.95
N LEU A 354 8.92 -12.30 -19.98
CA LEU A 354 8.80 -10.85 -19.85
C LEU A 354 7.33 -10.45 -19.96
N ALA A 355 6.86 -9.63 -19.05
CA ALA A 355 5.46 -9.16 -18.99
C ALA A 355 5.35 -7.66 -18.72
N ASP A 356 4.29 -7.05 -19.23
CA ASP A 356 3.76 -5.76 -18.81
C ASP A 356 2.27 -5.89 -18.44
N TYR A 357 1.55 -4.80 -18.30
CA TYR A 357 0.12 -4.81 -17.92
C TYR A 357 -0.78 -5.50 -18.96
N GLY A 358 -0.42 -5.53 -20.23
CA GLY A 358 -1.28 -5.98 -21.32
C GLY A 358 -0.76 -7.15 -22.14
N LYS A 359 0.55 -7.43 -22.07
CA LYS A 359 1.19 -8.46 -22.90
C LYS A 359 2.31 -9.18 -22.16
N HIS A 360 2.68 -10.34 -22.66
CA HIS A 360 3.84 -11.12 -22.21
C HIS A 360 4.49 -11.83 -23.38
N VAL A 361 5.75 -12.23 -23.21
CA VAL A 361 6.53 -13.01 -24.17
C VAL A 361 7.42 -13.98 -23.42
N LEU A 362 7.49 -15.20 -23.92
CA LEU A 362 8.43 -16.24 -23.47
C LEU A 362 9.74 -16.14 -24.29
N LEU A 363 10.88 -16.21 -23.61
CA LEU A 363 12.19 -15.96 -24.21
C LEU A 363 13.17 -17.11 -23.89
N PRO A 364 14.09 -17.47 -24.84
CA PRO A 364 14.11 -16.98 -26.23
C PRO A 364 12.90 -17.53 -27.01
N GLU A 365 12.28 -16.69 -27.83
CA GLU A 365 11.03 -17.04 -28.54
C GLU A 365 11.13 -18.33 -29.36
N ALA A 366 12.33 -18.60 -29.89
CA ALA A 366 12.59 -19.80 -30.67
C ALA A 366 12.29 -21.12 -29.91
N ASN A 367 12.51 -21.12 -28.59
CA ASN A 367 12.30 -22.29 -27.74
C ASN A 367 10.82 -22.53 -27.40
N PHE A 368 9.96 -21.56 -27.68
CA PHE A 368 8.54 -21.59 -27.29
C PHE A 368 7.58 -21.52 -28.48
N ARG A 369 8.06 -21.75 -29.73
CA ARG A 369 7.21 -21.65 -30.94
C ARG A 369 5.99 -22.54 -30.90
N ASP A 370 6.14 -23.78 -30.42
CA ASP A 370 5.07 -24.78 -30.35
C ASP A 370 4.46 -24.91 -28.96
N PHE A 371 4.84 -24.02 -28.04
CA PHE A 371 4.36 -24.07 -26.67
C PHE A 371 2.91 -23.54 -26.55
N LYS A 372 1.97 -24.41 -26.23
CA LYS A 372 0.55 -24.06 -26.08
C LYS A 372 0.22 -23.46 -24.71
N GLY A 373 1.08 -23.67 -23.73
CA GLY A 373 0.82 -23.25 -22.34
C GLY A 373 -0.29 -24.09 -21.67
N PRO A 374 -0.48 -23.90 -20.36
CA PRO A 374 -1.56 -24.57 -19.62
C PRO A 374 -2.92 -23.96 -19.99
N ASP A 375 -3.99 -24.71 -19.75
CA ASP A 375 -5.33 -24.16 -19.75
C ASP A 375 -5.47 -23.11 -18.63
N PRO A 376 -6.27 -22.06 -18.84
CA PRO A 376 -6.56 -21.06 -17.80
C PRO A 376 -7.25 -21.71 -16.59
N PHE A 377 -6.70 -21.50 -15.39
CA PHE A 377 -7.25 -22.04 -14.13
C PHE A 377 -7.55 -21.01 -13.06
N ILE A 378 -7.02 -19.77 -13.21
CA ILE A 378 -7.36 -18.67 -12.30
C ILE A 378 -8.68 -18.06 -12.77
N PRO A 379 -9.74 -18.03 -11.94
CA PRO A 379 -11.02 -17.46 -12.32
C PRO A 379 -10.88 -16.03 -12.85
N ARG A 380 -11.50 -15.73 -13.97
CA ARG A 380 -11.57 -14.35 -14.50
C ARG A 380 -12.66 -13.57 -13.77
N VAL A 381 -12.43 -12.28 -13.55
CA VAL A 381 -13.38 -11.37 -12.92
C VAL A 381 -13.76 -10.27 -13.90
N ARG A 382 -14.96 -9.69 -13.73
CA ARG A 382 -15.43 -8.62 -14.61
C ARG A 382 -14.59 -7.33 -14.47
N GLY A 383 -14.05 -7.11 -13.27
CA GLY A 383 -13.22 -5.97 -12.94
C GLY A 383 -12.83 -5.98 -11.47
N HIS A 384 -11.88 -5.14 -11.12
CA HIS A 384 -11.30 -5.13 -9.77
C HIS A 384 -12.28 -4.63 -8.70
N HIS A 385 -13.10 -3.63 -9.03
CA HIS A 385 -14.11 -3.12 -8.09
C HIS A 385 -15.33 -4.05 -8.04
N GLU A 386 -15.72 -4.65 -9.15
CA GLU A 386 -16.81 -5.62 -9.24
C GLU A 386 -16.50 -6.88 -8.42
N GLU A 387 -15.24 -7.36 -8.44
CA GLU A 387 -14.77 -8.44 -7.56
C GLU A 387 -15.00 -8.10 -6.09
N TRP A 388 -14.64 -6.89 -5.67
CA TRP A 388 -14.84 -6.45 -4.29
C TRP A 388 -16.33 -6.32 -3.92
N ILE A 389 -17.15 -5.73 -4.78
CA ILE A 389 -18.60 -5.60 -4.55
C ILE A 389 -19.25 -6.99 -4.43
N GLU A 390 -18.91 -7.90 -5.34
CA GLU A 390 -19.42 -9.29 -5.27
C GLU A 390 -18.95 -9.96 -3.97
N ALA A 391 -17.70 -9.81 -3.60
CA ALA A 391 -17.15 -10.36 -2.38
C ALA A 391 -17.83 -9.81 -1.11
N CYS A 392 -18.16 -8.50 -1.06
CA CYS A 392 -18.93 -7.91 0.04
C CYS A 392 -20.31 -8.54 0.21
N LYS A 393 -20.94 -8.94 -0.90
CA LYS A 393 -22.28 -9.54 -0.89
C LYS A 393 -22.27 -11.06 -0.64
N THR A 394 -21.20 -11.73 -1.04
CA THR A 394 -21.12 -13.21 -1.02
C THR A 394 -20.23 -13.77 0.07
N GLY A 395 -19.35 -12.95 0.66
CA GLY A 395 -18.33 -13.41 1.60
C GLY A 395 -17.14 -14.15 0.93
N LYS A 396 -17.08 -14.22 -0.41
CA LYS A 396 -15.93 -14.80 -1.12
C LYS A 396 -14.68 -13.95 -0.89
N PRO A 397 -13.47 -14.55 -0.86
CA PRO A 397 -12.24 -13.79 -0.78
C PRO A 397 -12.01 -12.99 -2.07
N THR A 398 -11.38 -11.83 -1.94
CA THR A 398 -10.88 -11.04 -3.07
C THR A 398 -9.43 -11.39 -3.38
N GLY A 399 -8.98 -11.14 -4.62
CA GLY A 399 -7.62 -11.45 -5.05
C GLY A 399 -6.57 -10.60 -4.33
N SER A 400 -6.87 -9.34 -4.04
CA SER A 400 -5.95 -8.40 -3.38
C SER A 400 -6.46 -7.97 -2.00
N ASN A 401 -6.90 -8.95 -1.18
CA ASN A 401 -7.32 -8.70 0.20
C ASN A 401 -6.16 -8.18 1.06
N PHE A 402 -6.47 -7.65 2.24
CA PHE A 402 -5.46 -6.98 3.06
C PHE A 402 -4.41 -7.92 3.67
N ASP A 403 -4.66 -9.23 3.78
CA ASP A 403 -3.61 -10.19 4.19
C ASP A 403 -2.53 -10.28 3.11
N TYR A 404 -2.92 -10.35 1.84
CA TYR A 404 -2.01 -10.30 0.69
C TYR A 404 -1.38 -8.91 0.51
N ALA A 405 -2.22 -7.89 0.46
CA ALA A 405 -1.83 -6.51 0.18
C ALA A 405 -0.94 -5.91 1.28
N GLY A 406 -1.17 -6.28 2.54
CA GLY A 406 -0.33 -5.87 3.67
C GLY A 406 1.10 -6.38 3.53
N ALA A 407 1.29 -7.65 3.17
CA ALA A 407 2.61 -8.23 2.97
C ALA A 407 3.33 -7.62 1.74
N LEU A 408 2.62 -7.36 0.65
CA LEU A 408 3.16 -6.66 -0.52
C LEU A 408 3.58 -5.22 -0.19
N THR A 409 2.75 -4.49 0.56
CA THR A 409 3.03 -3.12 1.01
C THR A 409 4.23 -3.09 1.97
N GLU A 410 4.30 -4.03 2.92
CA GLU A 410 5.44 -4.20 3.81
C GLU A 410 6.74 -4.41 3.02
N ALA A 411 6.74 -5.33 2.05
CA ALA A 411 7.92 -5.59 1.21
C ALA A 411 8.38 -4.34 0.45
N ASN A 412 7.46 -3.58 -0.18
CA ASN A 412 7.79 -2.33 -0.87
C ASN A 412 8.42 -1.30 0.08
N HIS A 413 7.84 -1.13 1.27
CA HIS A 413 8.37 -0.19 2.26
C HIS A 413 9.73 -0.62 2.83
N LEU A 414 10.02 -1.93 2.90
CA LEU A 414 11.33 -2.43 3.29
C LEU A 414 12.44 -2.01 2.32
N GLY A 415 12.15 -1.95 1.00
CA GLY A 415 13.08 -1.39 0.01
C GLY A 415 13.40 0.08 0.27
N ASN A 416 12.37 0.89 0.55
CA ASN A 416 12.57 2.29 0.94
C ASN A 416 13.32 2.42 2.29
N LEU A 417 13.05 1.54 3.25
CA LEU A 417 13.75 1.52 4.54
C LEU A 417 15.24 1.24 4.36
N ALA A 418 15.60 0.20 3.59
CA ALA A 418 16.99 -0.13 3.28
C ALA A 418 17.70 1.02 2.57
N TYR A 419 17.03 1.68 1.62
CA TYR A 419 17.56 2.87 0.95
C TYR A 419 17.83 4.01 1.92
N ARG A 420 16.86 4.38 2.76
CA ARG A 420 16.97 5.50 3.72
C ARG A 420 18.07 5.28 4.77
N LEU A 421 18.35 4.03 5.10
CA LEU A 421 19.40 3.66 6.06
C LEU A 421 20.76 3.43 5.40
N GLY A 422 20.81 3.25 4.06
CA GLY A 422 22.04 2.93 3.34
C GLY A 422 22.67 1.60 3.76
N LYS A 423 21.86 0.62 4.21
CA LYS A 423 22.32 -0.66 4.75
C LYS A 423 21.52 -1.84 4.20
N LYS A 424 22.19 -2.98 3.99
CA LYS A 424 21.50 -4.26 3.83
C LYS A 424 20.84 -4.64 5.14
N LEU A 425 19.54 -4.96 5.10
CA LEU A 425 18.74 -5.33 6.26
C LEU A 425 18.49 -6.84 6.31
N GLU A 426 18.58 -7.43 7.49
CA GLU A 426 18.14 -8.79 7.79
C GLU A 426 16.77 -8.71 8.47
N TRP A 427 15.73 -9.12 7.75
CA TRP A 427 14.36 -8.91 8.20
C TRP A 427 13.87 -10.01 9.15
N ASP A 428 13.25 -9.60 10.24
CA ASP A 428 12.52 -10.46 11.17
C ASP A 428 11.02 -10.12 11.07
N PRO A 429 10.25 -10.85 10.24
CA PRO A 429 8.84 -10.55 10.02
C PRO A 429 7.95 -10.86 11.21
N VAL A 430 8.42 -11.68 12.17
CA VAL A 430 7.65 -12.02 13.37
C VAL A 430 7.65 -10.85 14.34
N ASN A 431 8.81 -10.24 14.54
CA ASN A 431 8.99 -9.12 15.48
C ASN A 431 8.96 -7.75 14.80
N LEU A 432 8.74 -7.68 13.47
CA LEU A 432 8.73 -6.45 12.68
C LEU A 432 9.98 -5.58 12.94
N ARG A 433 11.17 -6.15 12.78
CA ARG A 433 12.44 -5.45 13.00
C ARG A 433 13.53 -5.91 12.03
N ALA A 434 14.52 -5.07 11.80
CA ALA A 434 15.76 -5.45 11.16
C ALA A 434 16.74 -5.96 12.24
N ARG A 435 17.16 -7.24 12.18
CA ARG A 435 18.01 -7.89 13.21
C ARG A 435 19.36 -7.21 13.36
N ASN A 436 19.92 -6.76 12.23
CA ASN A 436 21.25 -6.15 12.15
C ASN A 436 21.24 -4.61 12.17
N CYS A 437 20.06 -3.96 12.37
CA CYS A 437 19.93 -2.52 12.27
C CYS A 437 18.84 -1.98 13.24
N PRO A 438 19.14 -1.84 14.55
CA PRO A 438 18.17 -1.34 15.53
C PRO A 438 17.64 0.06 15.24
N GLU A 439 18.42 0.93 14.58
CA GLU A 439 18.00 2.27 14.18
C GLU A 439 16.84 2.27 13.16
N ALA A 440 16.56 1.13 12.51
CA ALA A 440 15.41 0.95 11.64
C ALA A 440 14.07 1.11 12.37
N ASP A 441 14.01 0.79 13.66
CA ASP A 441 12.77 0.76 14.45
C ASP A 441 12.03 2.10 14.45
N ARG A 442 12.75 3.23 14.43
CA ARG A 442 12.18 4.57 14.33
C ARG A 442 11.45 4.87 13.01
N LEU A 443 11.83 4.16 11.92
CA LEU A 443 11.21 4.30 10.60
C LEU A 443 10.13 3.23 10.36
N ILE A 444 10.26 2.07 11.00
CA ILE A 444 9.26 1.00 10.98
C ILE A 444 8.00 1.44 11.73
N GLY A 445 8.19 2.04 12.92
CA GLY A 445 7.12 2.55 13.78
C GLY A 445 7.24 4.05 13.98
N LYS A 446 6.88 4.83 12.96
CA LYS A 446 6.98 6.30 13.00
C LYS A 446 6.07 6.93 14.07
N ARG A 447 6.47 8.12 14.54
CA ARG A 447 5.63 8.94 15.42
C ARG A 447 4.60 9.71 14.57
N TYR A 448 3.40 9.81 15.09
CA TYR A 448 2.34 10.61 14.50
C TYR A 448 2.23 11.97 15.19
N ARG A 449 1.64 12.93 14.49
CA ARG A 449 1.29 14.25 15.06
C ARG A 449 0.31 14.04 16.22
N GLU A 450 0.36 14.94 17.20
CA GLU A 450 -0.53 14.92 18.37
C GLU A 450 -2.02 14.87 17.93
N GLY A 451 -2.81 14.06 18.65
CA GLY A 451 -4.21 13.80 18.30
C GLY A 451 -4.42 12.71 17.24
N TRP A 452 -3.35 12.06 16.72
CA TRP A 452 -3.43 10.94 15.78
C TRP A 452 -2.77 9.69 16.36
N SER A 453 -3.50 8.59 16.39
CA SER A 453 -3.02 7.26 16.84
C SER A 453 -3.73 6.13 16.07
N LEU A 454 -3.08 4.98 15.97
CA LEU A 454 -3.64 3.74 15.41
C LEU A 454 -3.82 2.68 16.50
#